data_ffc8f8951bb35fab0e79c8fd530df765
#
_entry.id   ffc8f8951bb35fab0e79c8fd530df765
#
_cell.length_a   1.000
_cell.length_b   1.000
_cell.length_c   1.000
_cell.angle_alpha   90.00
_cell.angle_beta   90.00
_cell.angle_gamma   90.00
#
_symmetry.space_group_name_H-M   'P 1'
#
loop_
_entity.id
_entity.type
_entity.pdbx_description
1 polymer ?
#
loop_
_entity_poly.entity_id
_entity_poly.type
_entity_poly.pdbx_seq_one_letter_code
_entity_poly.pdbx_strand_id
1 'polypeptide(L)'
;YRGNCVNIVENIAKEIDKDQRVVKTTSDSYKYDYLVISTGAQTNYFNTIGAKEHSFTLKNLEDAISLRNHILETCEIAFKTKNKDLLVTSIIGAGPTGVELSAELQECMQHTLIRYEKNPGFKKVKRKLHVITTTPDVISQFPQKMRDYAMEELKDRGINIITNSFVTKIEPNQITFKDGTSMKSHTI
;
A
#
# COMPACT_ATOMS: atom_id res chain seq x y z
N TYR A 1 31.63 -10.47 1.31
CA TYR A 1 32.41 -10.09 2.49
C TYR A 1 33.17 -11.34 2.97
N ARG A 2 34.49 -11.37 2.74
CA ARG A 2 35.37 -12.39 3.33
C ARG A 2 35.93 -11.78 4.62
N GLY A 3 35.34 -12.09 5.76
CA GLY A 3 35.88 -11.74 7.07
C GLY A 3 35.00 -12.29 8.16
N ASN A 4 35.59 -12.96 9.14
CA ASN A 4 34.96 -13.64 10.28
C ASN A 4 34.21 -12.67 11.28
N CYS A 5 33.61 -11.63 10.81
CA CYS A 5 33.01 -10.58 11.67
C CYS A 5 31.48 -10.62 11.76
N VAL A 6 30.80 -11.53 11.04
CA VAL A 6 29.35 -11.62 11.05
C VAL A 6 28.91 -13.04 11.38
N ASN A 7 28.19 -13.19 12.48
CA ASN A 7 27.46 -14.41 12.80
C ASN A 7 25.98 -14.22 12.48
N ILE A 8 25.43 -15.08 11.64
CA ILE A 8 24.00 -15.13 11.34
C ILE A 8 23.37 -16.16 12.25
N VAL A 9 22.37 -15.73 13.04
CA VAL A 9 21.61 -16.61 13.93
C VAL A 9 20.15 -16.56 13.52
N GLU A 10 19.62 -17.69 13.09
CA GLU A 10 18.21 -17.84 12.75
C GLU A 10 17.44 -18.23 14.03
N ASN A 11 16.86 -17.24 14.70
CA ASN A 11 16.13 -17.44 15.95
C ASN A 11 15.09 -16.32 16.18
N ILE A 12 14.13 -16.57 17.07
CA ILE A 12 13.09 -15.60 17.42
C ILE A 12 13.50 -14.83 18.66
N ALA A 13 13.72 -13.53 18.54
CA ALA A 13 13.93 -12.64 19.67
C ALA A 13 12.62 -12.52 20.47
N LYS A 14 12.68 -12.78 21.78
CA LYS A 14 11.54 -12.75 22.70
C LYS A 14 11.53 -11.49 23.55
N GLU A 15 12.69 -11.09 24.03
CA GLU A 15 12.83 -10.02 25.01
C GLU A 15 14.18 -9.30 24.82
N ILE A 16 14.20 -8.03 25.10
CA ILE A 16 15.43 -7.23 25.15
C ILE A 16 15.56 -6.69 26.59
N ASP A 17 16.56 -7.19 27.32
CA ASP A 17 16.96 -6.65 28.60
C ASP A 17 17.97 -5.50 28.36
N LYS A 18 17.51 -4.27 28.53
CA LYS A 18 18.33 -3.08 28.29
C LYS A 18 19.36 -2.83 29.37
N ASP A 19 19.10 -3.25 30.60
CA ASP A 19 19.99 -3.02 31.75
C ASP A 19 21.18 -3.99 31.70
N GLN A 20 20.91 -5.26 31.38
CA GLN A 20 21.95 -6.28 31.22
C GLN A 20 22.53 -6.32 29.79
N ARG A 21 21.97 -5.56 28.84
CA ARG A 21 22.35 -5.55 27.41
C ARG A 21 22.31 -6.94 26.82
N VAL A 22 21.20 -7.63 26.96
CA VAL A 22 20.98 -9.00 26.50
C VAL A 22 19.73 -9.08 25.63
N VAL A 23 19.84 -9.73 24.47
CA VAL A 23 18.69 -10.19 23.70
C VAL A 23 18.43 -11.65 24.03
N LYS A 24 17.25 -11.94 24.57
CA LYS A 24 16.79 -13.32 24.84
C LYS A 24 16.00 -13.82 23.64
N THR A 25 16.34 -15.02 23.20
CA THR A 25 15.66 -15.71 22.10
C THR A 25 14.92 -16.93 22.61
N THR A 26 14.34 -17.72 21.70
CA THR A 26 13.66 -18.97 22.07
C THR A 26 14.59 -20.03 22.68
N SER A 27 15.86 -20.05 22.29
CA SER A 27 16.83 -21.08 22.75
C SER A 27 18.03 -20.50 23.49
N ASP A 28 18.41 -19.24 23.22
CA ASP A 28 19.68 -18.66 23.67
C ASP A 28 19.53 -17.22 24.14
N SER A 29 20.65 -16.67 24.66
CA SER A 29 20.77 -15.27 25.04
C SER A 29 22.06 -14.68 24.49
N TYR A 30 21.97 -13.49 23.90
CA TYR A 30 23.08 -12.80 23.24
C TYR A 30 23.37 -11.47 23.91
N LYS A 31 24.58 -11.28 24.41
CA LYS A 31 25.04 -9.98 24.92
C LYS A 31 25.40 -9.05 23.76
N TYR A 32 25.21 -7.75 23.96
CA TYR A 32 25.56 -6.73 22.97
C TYR A 32 26.14 -5.48 23.64
N ASP A 33 27.01 -4.80 22.93
CA ASP A 33 27.46 -3.45 23.25
C ASP A 33 26.56 -2.41 22.58
N TYR A 34 26.17 -2.68 21.33
CA TYR A 34 25.23 -1.90 20.54
C TYR A 34 24.17 -2.82 19.93
N LEU A 35 22.93 -2.41 19.97
CA LEU A 35 21.81 -3.16 19.41
C LEU A 35 21.13 -2.34 18.32
N VAL A 36 21.00 -2.91 17.11
CA VAL A 36 20.19 -2.38 16.03
C VAL A 36 18.94 -3.25 15.90
N ILE A 37 17.75 -2.64 16.04
CA ILE A 37 16.46 -3.29 15.87
C ILE A 37 15.95 -2.97 14.47
N SER A 38 15.87 -3.97 13.61
CA SER A 38 15.44 -3.85 12.22
C SER A 38 14.36 -4.88 11.88
N THR A 39 13.35 -5.00 12.74
CA THR A 39 12.28 -6.01 12.64
C THR A 39 11.15 -5.63 11.69
N GLY A 40 11.26 -4.49 10.99
CA GLY A 40 10.22 -3.95 10.14
C GLY A 40 9.07 -3.31 10.92
N ALA A 41 7.92 -3.18 10.28
CA ALA A 41 6.73 -2.57 10.85
C ALA A 41 5.50 -3.45 10.59
N GLN A 42 4.50 -3.32 11.44
CA GLN A 42 3.18 -3.92 11.24
C GLN A 42 2.22 -2.90 10.60
N THR A 43 1.19 -3.41 9.91
CA THR A 43 0.13 -2.57 9.39
C THR A 43 -0.68 -1.97 10.54
N ASN A 44 -0.82 -0.64 10.53
CA ASN A 44 -1.70 0.06 11.45
C ASN A 44 -2.94 0.54 10.68
N TYR A 45 -4.10 0.05 11.07
CA TYR A 45 -5.39 0.42 10.45
C TYR A 45 -6.04 1.64 11.12
N PHE A 46 -5.39 2.26 12.11
CA PHE A 46 -5.87 3.48 12.81
C PHE A 46 -7.33 3.38 13.30
N ASN A 47 -7.75 2.20 13.74
CA ASN A 47 -9.12 1.88 14.15
C ASN A 47 -10.17 2.10 13.05
N THR A 48 -9.78 2.10 11.79
CA THR A 48 -10.72 2.15 10.66
C THR A 48 -11.52 0.84 10.60
N ILE A 49 -12.83 0.94 10.78
CA ILE A 49 -13.74 -0.21 10.84
C ILE A 49 -13.71 -0.97 9.51
N GLY A 50 -13.52 -2.29 9.55
CA GLY A 50 -13.51 -3.16 8.38
C GLY A 50 -12.25 -3.06 7.49
N ALA A 51 -11.27 -2.24 7.89
CA ALA A 51 -10.04 -2.08 7.09
C ALA A 51 -9.25 -3.37 6.96
N LYS A 52 -9.14 -4.15 8.05
CA LYS A 52 -8.42 -5.42 8.04
C LYS A 52 -9.09 -6.48 7.16
N GLU A 53 -10.40 -6.49 7.13
CA GLU A 53 -11.23 -7.49 6.44
C GLU A 53 -11.42 -7.18 4.95
N HIS A 54 -11.37 -5.90 4.58
CA HIS A 54 -11.80 -5.44 3.25
C HIS A 54 -10.74 -4.65 2.50
N SER A 55 -9.47 -4.66 2.96
CA SER A 55 -8.37 -4.05 2.23
C SER A 55 -7.16 -4.98 2.11
N PHE A 56 -6.35 -4.71 1.10
CA PHE A 56 -5.04 -5.32 0.93
C PHE A 56 -3.98 -4.58 1.74
N THR A 57 -2.97 -5.32 2.18
CA THR A 57 -1.75 -4.74 2.75
C THR A 57 -0.57 -4.97 1.81
N LEU A 58 0.52 -4.23 2.02
CA LEU A 58 1.76 -4.43 1.28
C LEU A 58 2.93 -4.41 2.27
N LYS A 59 3.18 -5.55 2.92
CA LYS A 59 4.24 -5.72 3.91
C LYS A 59 5.25 -6.80 3.56
N ASN A 60 4.81 -7.81 2.83
CA ASN A 60 5.62 -8.96 2.44
C ASN A 60 5.36 -9.32 0.97
N LEU A 61 6.07 -10.32 0.48
CA LEU A 61 5.96 -10.78 -0.89
C LEU A 61 4.58 -11.40 -1.20
N GLU A 62 4.02 -12.10 -0.23
CA GLU A 62 2.69 -12.73 -0.32
C GLU A 62 1.59 -11.70 -0.51
N ASP A 63 1.66 -10.58 0.22
CA ASP A 63 0.75 -9.45 0.03
C ASP A 63 0.82 -8.89 -1.40
N ALA A 64 2.05 -8.69 -1.90
CA ALA A 64 2.27 -8.17 -3.25
C ALA A 64 1.74 -9.13 -4.33
N ILE A 65 1.95 -10.44 -4.17
CA ILE A 65 1.44 -11.46 -5.09
C ILE A 65 -0.09 -11.48 -5.05
N SER A 66 -0.69 -11.42 -3.86
CA SER A 66 -2.14 -11.42 -3.67
C SER A 66 -2.78 -10.20 -4.35
N LEU A 67 -2.26 -9.01 -4.07
CA LEU A 67 -2.74 -7.77 -4.68
C LEU A 67 -2.61 -7.80 -6.21
N ARG A 68 -1.45 -8.21 -6.74
CA ARG A 68 -1.24 -8.34 -8.19
C ARG A 68 -2.25 -9.28 -8.83
N ASN A 69 -2.44 -10.47 -8.24
CA ASN A 69 -3.37 -11.46 -8.80
C ASN A 69 -4.80 -10.94 -8.78
N HIS A 70 -5.23 -10.29 -7.68
CA HIS A 70 -6.52 -9.65 -7.58
C HIS A 70 -6.73 -8.57 -8.67
N ILE A 71 -5.74 -7.71 -8.91
CA ILE A 71 -5.82 -6.67 -9.97
C ILE A 71 -5.97 -7.30 -11.35
N LEU A 72 -5.19 -8.35 -11.67
CA LEU A 72 -5.25 -9.02 -12.96
C LEU A 72 -6.61 -9.70 -13.18
N GLU A 73 -7.10 -10.43 -12.18
CA GLU A 73 -8.42 -11.07 -12.20
C GLU A 73 -9.55 -10.05 -12.34
N THR A 74 -9.48 -8.97 -11.57
CA THR A 74 -10.45 -7.87 -11.61
C THR A 74 -10.50 -7.21 -12.98
N CYS A 75 -9.35 -6.97 -13.63
CA CYS A 75 -9.28 -6.47 -14.99
C CYS A 75 -9.95 -7.43 -15.98
N GLU A 76 -9.71 -8.73 -15.84
CA GLU A 76 -10.32 -9.75 -16.70
C GLU A 76 -11.84 -9.82 -16.55
N ILE A 77 -12.34 -9.80 -15.30
CA ILE A 77 -13.77 -9.79 -15.00
C ILE A 77 -14.42 -8.50 -15.51
N ALA A 78 -13.81 -7.35 -15.27
CA ALA A 78 -14.28 -6.07 -15.76
C ALA A 78 -14.41 -6.05 -17.28
N PHE A 79 -13.45 -6.65 -17.97
CA PHE A 79 -13.48 -6.80 -19.42
C PHE A 79 -14.64 -7.72 -19.87
N LYS A 80 -14.78 -8.92 -19.29
CA LYS A 80 -15.82 -9.89 -19.64
C LYS A 80 -17.24 -9.36 -19.39
N THR A 81 -17.43 -8.69 -18.27
CA THR A 81 -18.73 -8.18 -17.83
C THR A 81 -19.04 -6.76 -18.31
N LYS A 82 -18.06 -6.06 -18.91
CA LYS A 82 -18.11 -4.62 -19.24
C LYS A 82 -18.40 -3.72 -18.04
N ASN A 83 -18.12 -4.19 -16.82
CA ASN A 83 -18.33 -3.45 -15.58
C ASN A 83 -17.09 -2.64 -15.23
N LYS A 84 -17.13 -1.34 -15.52
CA LYS A 84 -16.02 -0.40 -15.27
C LYS A 84 -15.84 -0.04 -13.80
N ASP A 85 -16.85 -0.25 -12.97
CA ASP A 85 -16.79 0.04 -11.53
C ASP A 85 -15.77 -0.87 -10.81
N LEU A 86 -15.51 -2.04 -11.37
CA LEU A 86 -14.47 -2.94 -10.89
C LEU A 86 -13.05 -2.35 -11.01
N LEU A 87 -12.85 -1.38 -11.90
CA LEU A 87 -11.54 -0.75 -12.15
C LEU A 87 -11.29 0.51 -11.29
N VAL A 88 -12.08 0.68 -10.23
CA VAL A 88 -11.86 1.73 -9.24
C VAL A 88 -11.01 1.18 -8.10
N THR A 89 -9.81 1.71 -7.94
CA THR A 89 -8.83 1.32 -6.92
C THR A 89 -8.52 2.51 -6.02
N SER A 90 -8.43 2.29 -4.72
CA SER A 90 -8.07 3.33 -3.76
C SER A 90 -6.94 2.88 -2.85
N ILE A 91 -5.95 3.73 -2.66
CA ILE A 91 -4.84 3.55 -1.74
C ILE A 91 -5.05 4.52 -0.57
N ILE A 92 -5.10 3.97 0.65
CA ILE A 92 -5.27 4.75 1.87
C ILE A 92 -3.91 4.95 2.51
N GLY A 93 -3.47 6.20 2.51
CA GLY A 93 -2.16 6.62 2.98
C GLY A 93 -1.26 7.07 1.83
N ALA A 94 -0.81 8.32 1.89
CA ALA A 94 0.06 8.94 0.90
C ALA A 94 1.51 9.12 1.41
N GLY A 95 1.99 8.18 2.23
CA GLY A 95 3.41 8.05 2.54
C GLY A 95 4.19 7.49 1.36
N PRO A 96 5.52 7.33 1.47
CA PRO A 96 6.37 6.82 0.38
C PRO A 96 5.82 5.55 -0.27
N THR A 97 5.48 4.54 0.53
CA THR A 97 4.93 3.28 0.01
C THR A 97 3.63 3.47 -0.78
N GLY A 98 2.70 4.32 -0.30
CA GLY A 98 1.44 4.56 -1.00
C GLY A 98 1.64 5.32 -2.32
N VAL A 99 2.57 6.25 -2.36
CA VAL A 99 2.93 7.00 -3.57
C VAL A 99 3.59 6.08 -4.60
N GLU A 100 4.58 5.29 -4.20
CA GLU A 100 5.26 4.32 -5.06
C GLU A 100 4.27 3.27 -5.59
N LEU A 101 3.47 2.67 -4.70
CA LEU A 101 2.46 1.68 -5.08
C LEU A 101 1.46 2.26 -6.08
N SER A 102 1.04 3.52 -5.90
CA SER A 102 0.08 4.15 -6.80
C SER A 102 0.62 4.34 -8.21
N ALA A 103 1.89 4.71 -8.35
CA ALA A 103 2.56 4.84 -9.63
C ALA A 103 2.69 3.47 -10.33
N GLU A 104 3.15 2.45 -9.62
CA GLU A 104 3.31 1.08 -10.14
C GLU A 104 1.96 0.45 -10.52
N LEU A 105 0.93 0.59 -9.69
CA LEU A 105 -0.40 0.07 -10.01
C LEU A 105 -1.00 0.77 -11.23
N GLN A 106 -0.82 2.08 -11.36
CA GLN A 106 -1.30 2.83 -12.51
C GLN A 106 -0.65 2.32 -13.81
N GLU A 107 0.64 2.05 -13.79
CA GLU A 107 1.38 1.51 -14.94
C GLU A 107 0.98 0.05 -15.22
N CYS A 108 0.92 -0.80 -14.20
CA CYS A 108 0.49 -2.21 -14.32
C CYS A 108 -0.91 -2.32 -14.92
N MET A 109 -1.87 -1.56 -14.40
CA MET A 109 -3.23 -1.53 -14.93
C MET A 109 -3.27 -1.00 -16.36
N GLN A 110 -2.42 -0.03 -16.70
CA GLN A 110 -2.32 0.49 -18.06
C GLN A 110 -1.85 -0.59 -19.05
N HIS A 111 -0.76 -1.25 -18.73
CA HIS A 111 -0.24 -2.31 -19.59
C HIS A 111 -1.20 -3.49 -19.72
N THR A 112 -1.89 -3.84 -18.63
CA THR A 112 -2.89 -4.91 -18.64
C THR A 112 -4.07 -4.55 -19.53
N LEU A 113 -4.63 -3.35 -19.38
CA LEU A 113 -5.82 -2.92 -20.13
C LEU A 113 -5.54 -2.67 -21.63
N ILE A 114 -4.33 -2.25 -22.01
CA ILE A 114 -3.93 -2.13 -23.43
C ILE A 114 -4.16 -3.45 -24.19
N ARG A 115 -3.97 -4.59 -23.56
CA ARG A 115 -4.22 -5.90 -24.19
C ARG A 115 -5.69 -6.11 -24.56
N TYR A 116 -6.60 -5.46 -23.83
CA TYR A 116 -8.06 -5.55 -24.03
C TYR A 116 -8.63 -4.40 -24.86
N GLU A 117 -7.89 -3.30 -25.07
CA GLU A 117 -8.33 -2.12 -25.84
C GLU A 117 -8.55 -2.40 -27.33
N LYS A 118 -8.00 -3.51 -27.86
CA LYS A 118 -8.28 -3.98 -29.23
C LYS A 118 -9.74 -4.39 -29.44
N ASN A 119 -10.51 -4.49 -28.36
CA ASN A 119 -11.94 -4.88 -28.40
C ASN A 119 -12.82 -3.60 -28.45
N PRO A 120 -13.72 -3.44 -29.42
CA PRO A 120 -14.50 -2.22 -29.65
C PRO A 120 -15.32 -1.76 -28.42
N GLY A 121 -15.73 -2.68 -27.55
CA GLY A 121 -16.49 -2.38 -26.33
C GLY A 121 -15.65 -1.79 -25.17
N PHE A 122 -14.32 -1.83 -25.28
CA PHE A 122 -13.41 -1.42 -24.21
C PHE A 122 -12.51 -0.22 -24.57
N LYS A 123 -12.73 0.39 -25.74
CA LYS A 123 -12.02 1.59 -26.14
C LYS A 123 -12.21 2.69 -25.10
N LYS A 124 -11.10 3.24 -24.58
CA LYS A 124 -11.07 4.36 -23.63
C LYS A 124 -11.73 4.07 -22.25
N VAL A 125 -11.53 2.89 -21.70
CA VAL A 125 -11.91 2.66 -20.29
C VAL A 125 -11.00 3.48 -19.38
N LYS A 126 -11.58 4.51 -18.76
CA LYS A 126 -10.91 5.27 -17.70
C LYS A 126 -10.96 4.45 -16.41
N ARG A 127 -9.83 3.89 -16.02
CA ARG A 127 -9.59 3.42 -14.65
C ARG A 127 -9.53 4.63 -13.71
N LYS A 128 -9.89 4.41 -12.49
CA LYS A 128 -9.80 5.44 -11.45
C LYS A 128 -8.90 4.91 -10.35
N LEU A 129 -7.74 5.51 -10.19
CA LEU A 129 -6.86 5.27 -9.06
C LEU A 129 -6.90 6.50 -8.15
N HIS A 130 -7.22 6.26 -6.89
CA HIS A 130 -7.29 7.29 -5.86
C HIS A 130 -6.20 7.05 -4.82
N VAL A 131 -5.53 8.12 -4.41
CA VAL A 131 -4.67 8.15 -3.22
C VAL A 131 -5.34 9.06 -2.21
N ILE A 132 -5.65 8.51 -1.04
CA ILE A 132 -6.41 9.19 0.02
C ILE A 132 -5.46 9.47 1.18
N THR A 133 -5.43 10.72 1.63
CA THR A 133 -4.58 11.14 2.75
C THR A 133 -5.27 12.13 3.67
N THR A 134 -4.92 12.08 4.95
CA THR A 134 -5.37 13.04 5.96
C THR A 134 -4.59 14.36 5.93
N THR A 135 -3.48 14.40 5.20
CA THR A 135 -2.60 15.58 5.05
C THR A 135 -2.96 16.38 3.81
N PRO A 136 -2.58 17.67 3.72
CA PRO A 136 -2.80 18.47 2.52
C PRO A 136 -1.97 18.03 1.32
N ASP A 137 -0.86 17.31 1.55
CA ASP A 137 0.08 16.84 0.53
C ASP A 137 0.38 15.35 0.69
N VAL A 138 0.90 14.73 -0.37
CA VAL A 138 1.53 13.41 -0.29
C VAL A 138 2.93 13.53 0.33
N ILE A 139 3.49 12.43 0.84
CA ILE A 139 4.82 12.35 1.47
C ILE A 139 5.12 13.55 2.39
N SER A 140 4.18 13.90 3.27
CA SER A 140 4.19 15.11 4.09
C SER A 140 5.44 15.28 4.97
N GLN A 141 6.18 14.21 5.26
CA GLN A 141 7.45 14.22 6.01
C GLN A 141 8.66 14.71 5.18
N PHE A 142 8.49 14.92 3.87
CA PHE A 142 9.57 15.39 2.97
C PHE A 142 9.51 16.92 2.75
N PRO A 143 10.63 17.53 2.31
CA PRO A 143 10.67 18.95 1.97
C PRO A 143 9.61 19.34 0.92
N GLN A 144 9.11 20.60 0.97
CA GLN A 144 8.04 21.09 0.11
C GLN A 144 8.29 20.81 -1.37
N LYS A 145 9.50 21.08 -1.86
CA LYS A 145 9.86 20.83 -3.27
C LYS A 145 9.64 19.39 -3.71
N MET A 146 9.90 18.42 -2.83
CA MET A 146 9.68 17.00 -3.13
C MET A 146 8.18 16.66 -3.11
N ARG A 147 7.42 17.27 -2.19
CA ARG A 147 5.97 17.09 -2.09
C ARG A 147 5.28 17.62 -3.36
N ASP A 148 5.66 18.83 -3.78
CA ASP A 148 5.12 19.46 -4.99
C ASP A 148 5.40 18.60 -6.24
N TYR A 149 6.64 18.14 -6.38
CA TYR A 149 7.04 17.24 -7.47
C TYR A 149 6.22 15.93 -7.47
N ALA A 150 6.08 15.28 -6.31
CA ALA A 150 5.30 14.04 -6.21
C ALA A 150 3.81 14.27 -6.51
N MET A 151 3.24 15.40 -6.07
CA MET A 151 1.84 15.76 -6.37
C MET A 151 1.62 15.96 -7.87
N GLU A 152 2.57 16.61 -8.56
CA GLU A 152 2.53 16.84 -10.01
C GLU A 152 2.65 15.53 -10.79
N GLU A 153 3.66 14.71 -10.47
CA GLU A 153 3.89 13.40 -11.10
C GLU A 153 2.67 12.48 -10.99
N LEU A 154 2.04 12.42 -9.82
CA LEU A 154 0.84 11.60 -9.63
C LEU A 154 -0.33 12.10 -10.47
N LYS A 155 -0.53 13.42 -10.54
CA LYS A 155 -1.59 14.03 -11.37
C LYS A 155 -1.35 13.77 -12.86
N ASP A 156 -0.11 13.91 -13.34
CA ASP A 156 0.25 13.67 -14.73
C ASP A 156 0.04 12.21 -15.14
N ARG A 157 0.20 11.29 -14.21
CA ARG A 157 -0.15 9.87 -14.38
C ARG A 157 -1.66 9.62 -14.32
N GLY A 158 -2.48 10.64 -14.09
CA GLY A 158 -3.94 10.52 -13.98
C GLY A 158 -4.42 9.92 -12.68
N ILE A 159 -3.61 9.96 -11.62
CA ILE A 159 -3.97 9.51 -10.27
C ILE A 159 -4.71 10.65 -9.56
N ASN A 160 -5.88 10.34 -8.99
CA ASN A 160 -6.66 11.31 -8.25
C ASN A 160 -6.23 11.34 -6.78
N ILE A 161 -5.79 12.49 -6.29
CA ILE A 161 -5.34 12.67 -4.91
C ILE A 161 -6.46 13.33 -4.11
N ILE A 162 -6.89 12.65 -3.04
CA ILE A 162 -7.93 13.11 -2.11
C ILE A 162 -7.25 13.46 -0.79
N THR A 163 -7.00 14.74 -0.59
CA THR A 163 -6.31 15.28 0.58
C THR A 163 -7.27 15.65 1.71
N ASN A 164 -6.74 15.87 2.92
CA ASN A 164 -7.51 16.27 4.11
C ASN A 164 -8.71 15.36 4.40
N SER A 165 -8.62 14.08 4.04
CA SER A 165 -9.72 13.13 4.08
C SER A 165 -9.40 11.95 4.99
N PHE A 166 -10.19 11.79 6.06
CA PHE A 166 -10.02 10.73 7.04
C PHE A 166 -11.03 9.61 6.79
N VAL A 167 -10.52 8.40 6.51
CA VAL A 167 -11.35 7.20 6.32
C VAL A 167 -11.71 6.62 7.69
N THR A 168 -13.00 6.40 7.93
CA THR A 168 -13.53 5.84 9.19
C THR A 168 -14.02 4.41 9.06
N LYS A 169 -14.47 4.02 7.85
CA LYS A 169 -14.99 2.68 7.60
C LYS A 169 -14.67 2.22 6.19
N ILE A 170 -14.37 0.93 6.05
CA ILE A 170 -14.20 0.23 4.78
C ILE A 170 -15.19 -0.95 4.75
N GLU A 171 -15.95 -1.04 3.68
CA GLU A 171 -16.88 -2.14 3.39
C GLU A 171 -16.53 -2.73 2.02
N PRO A 172 -17.05 -3.91 1.66
CA PRO A 172 -16.88 -4.40 0.31
C PRO A 172 -17.31 -3.35 -0.72
N ASN A 173 -16.36 -2.87 -1.54
CA ASN A 173 -16.56 -1.87 -2.59
C ASN A 173 -16.94 -0.44 -2.13
N GLN A 174 -16.76 -0.08 -0.86
CA GLN A 174 -17.10 1.26 -0.36
C GLN A 174 -16.14 1.75 0.72
N ILE A 175 -15.80 3.03 0.64
CA ILE A 175 -15.02 3.77 1.64
C ILE A 175 -15.92 4.87 2.20
N THR A 176 -15.99 5.00 3.54
CA THR A 176 -16.72 6.06 4.24
C THR A 176 -15.72 6.98 4.93
N PHE A 177 -15.93 8.30 4.79
CA PHE A 177 -15.11 9.34 5.38
C PHE A 177 -15.69 9.89 6.67
N LYS A 178 -14.88 10.62 7.44
CA LYS A 178 -15.26 11.21 8.72
C LYS A 178 -16.40 12.25 8.61
N ASP A 179 -16.52 12.92 7.47
CA ASP A 179 -17.60 13.88 7.18
C ASP A 179 -18.93 13.21 6.82
N GLY A 180 -19.00 11.88 6.83
CA GLY A 180 -20.18 11.09 6.48
C GLY A 180 -20.34 10.83 4.98
N THR A 181 -19.50 11.39 4.13
CA THR A 181 -19.52 11.08 2.70
C THR A 181 -18.94 9.68 2.42
N SER A 182 -19.26 9.13 1.27
CA SER A 182 -18.70 7.84 0.86
C SER A 182 -18.36 7.80 -0.63
N MET A 183 -17.45 6.91 -0.98
CA MET A 183 -17.07 6.64 -2.37
C MET A 183 -17.01 5.15 -2.65
N LYS A 184 -17.31 4.76 -3.88
CA LYS A 184 -17.12 3.38 -4.34
C LYS A 184 -15.66 3.14 -4.68
N SER A 185 -15.14 1.99 -4.26
CA SER A 185 -13.84 1.48 -4.65
C SER A 185 -13.87 -0.04 -4.59
N HIS A 186 -13.52 -0.71 -5.67
CA HIS A 186 -13.54 -2.18 -5.71
C HIS A 186 -12.29 -2.78 -5.08
N THR A 187 -11.15 -2.15 -5.26
CA THR A 187 -9.87 -2.53 -4.64
C THR A 187 -9.44 -1.45 -3.67
N ILE A 188 -9.14 -1.84 -2.42
CA ILE A 188 -8.75 -0.91 -1.37
C ILE A 188 -7.49 -1.44 -0.69
#